data_f45a0c43055e70b49782fdcb2d17e389
#
_entry.id   f45a0c43055e70b49782fdcb2d17e389
#
_cell.length_a   1.000
_cell.length_b   1.000
_cell.length_c   1.000
_cell.angle_alpha   90.00
_cell.angle_beta   90.00
_cell.angle_gamma   90.00
#
_symmetry.space_group_name_H-M   'P 1'
#
loop_
_entity.id
_entity.type
_entity.pdbx_description
1 polymer ?
#
loop_
_entity_poly.entity_id
_entity_poly.type
_entity_poly.pdbx_seq_one_letter_code
_entity_poly.pdbx_strand_id
1 'polypeptide(L)'
;ISLADALRQLLLTPRVNAIEPYLKSSMAVQQQDGSARLRSFCQAANLNVNLFRHKADSTILALLTYSQDQLEDSRTVLAQIKEYDYNMDPDVYEAIVRLKEKVQYADLKAHPTQVKCNTYFKDFPNEYNYVEVANIYNDLLYKAILNKQNDSTILCYFNDTTLKTFYANSKEPRPYLAEVQKLYDDCLFKAIQTATSPDTQKHCIHAYIECPYLAGCNRKYLPQVEYTNDNIDLILLVLQVDSFPRLPLIKTYLQTHKYKPFRDKAQQLRKQFIDSMTYISPTITRCYSGINITRETRIHHDSLTITTYHYSPQGLLTRIIQSTRLQKDSTTTTPLNLIVTTFRYNDLGKCYEEETIDSLAKATICLINYQYDTTSHPVMKTTKWSHGQNTIDYYNHRGQVNRTQEYRNGLICAQTDYTYDPQGRLSGKTWINTRPDTDHPATKQVTLYIYDSFGYLTSISYVKENLQNEKITSNMTLTYDEFGNPINPNYQYTYDQTGAWTSKTSKTNPADSEKITYVYKQNKK
;
A
#
# COMPACT_ATOMS: atom_id res chain seq x y z
N ILE A 1 44.14 -28.12 -54.13
CA ILE A 1 45.45 -28.46 -53.57
C ILE A 1 45.41 -29.88 -53.10
N SER A 2 46.45 -30.70 -53.37
CA SER A 2 46.51 -32.08 -52.83
C SER A 2 46.74 -32.04 -51.32
N LEU A 3 46.31 -33.09 -50.60
CA LEU A 3 46.55 -33.20 -49.14
C LEU A 3 48.07 -33.11 -48.83
N ALA A 4 48.90 -33.70 -49.71
CA ALA A 4 50.35 -33.66 -49.52
C ALA A 4 50.91 -32.24 -49.65
N ASP A 5 50.44 -31.43 -50.61
CA ASP A 5 50.87 -30.05 -50.78
C ASP A 5 50.34 -29.16 -49.64
N ALA A 6 49.09 -29.36 -49.23
CA ALA A 6 48.49 -28.63 -48.10
C ALA A 6 49.22 -28.95 -46.78
N LEU A 7 49.55 -30.24 -46.54
CA LEU A 7 50.31 -30.66 -45.39
C LEU A 7 51.74 -30.10 -45.41
N ARG A 8 52.38 -30.09 -46.59
CA ARG A 8 53.73 -29.49 -46.79
C ARG A 8 53.69 -28.00 -46.47
N GLN A 9 52.69 -27.27 -46.95
CA GLN A 9 52.53 -25.85 -46.61
C GLN A 9 52.36 -25.62 -45.11
N LEU A 10 51.52 -26.41 -44.46
CA LEU A 10 51.27 -26.31 -43.02
C LEU A 10 52.55 -26.60 -42.19
N LEU A 11 53.31 -27.60 -42.55
CA LEU A 11 54.48 -28.04 -41.76
C LEU A 11 55.80 -27.33 -42.08
N LEU A 12 56.03 -26.93 -43.37
CA LEU A 12 57.28 -26.31 -43.80
C LEU A 12 57.25 -24.78 -43.86
N THR A 13 56.04 -24.22 -44.12
CA THR A 13 55.80 -22.77 -44.10
C THR A 13 54.58 -22.46 -43.27
N PRO A 14 54.65 -22.72 -41.97
CA PRO A 14 53.49 -22.65 -41.08
C PRO A 14 52.93 -21.22 -40.99
N ARG A 15 51.69 -21.06 -41.47
CA ARG A 15 50.92 -19.81 -41.45
C ARG A 15 49.46 -20.16 -41.18
N VAL A 16 48.71 -19.25 -40.52
CA VAL A 16 47.29 -19.44 -40.20
C VAL A 16 46.47 -19.74 -41.50
N ASN A 17 46.74 -19.04 -42.60
CA ASN A 17 46.05 -19.28 -43.85
C ASN A 17 46.34 -20.62 -44.53
N ALA A 18 47.32 -21.42 -44.07
CA ALA A 18 47.57 -22.79 -44.52
C ALA A 18 46.68 -23.82 -43.79
N ILE A 19 45.99 -23.47 -42.72
CA ILE A 19 45.15 -24.34 -41.93
C ILE A 19 43.91 -24.78 -42.73
N GLU A 20 43.14 -23.87 -43.29
CA GLU A 20 41.93 -24.18 -44.07
C GLU A 20 42.21 -25.11 -45.26
N PRO A 21 43.18 -24.86 -46.15
CA PRO A 21 43.54 -25.77 -47.25
C PRO A 21 43.86 -27.17 -46.76
N TYR A 22 44.52 -27.32 -45.61
CA TYR A 22 44.82 -28.61 -45.00
C TYR A 22 43.55 -29.35 -44.50
N LEU A 23 42.73 -28.67 -43.73
CA LEU A 23 41.47 -29.24 -43.19
C LEU A 23 40.53 -29.65 -44.34
N LYS A 24 40.35 -28.80 -45.34
CA LYS A 24 39.53 -29.07 -46.53
C LYS A 24 40.05 -30.24 -47.38
N SER A 25 41.35 -30.32 -47.57
CA SER A 25 41.97 -31.42 -48.33
C SER A 25 41.87 -32.73 -47.57
N SER A 26 41.93 -32.69 -46.22
CA SER A 26 41.74 -33.85 -45.36
C SER A 26 40.31 -34.42 -45.48
N MET A 27 39.29 -33.53 -45.48
CA MET A 27 37.89 -33.94 -45.72
C MET A 27 37.71 -34.55 -47.11
N ALA A 28 38.22 -33.95 -48.16
CA ALA A 28 38.12 -34.48 -49.53
C ALA A 28 38.73 -35.88 -49.66
N VAL A 29 39.81 -36.14 -48.94
CA VAL A 29 40.43 -37.46 -48.88
C VAL A 29 39.62 -38.45 -48.05
N GLN A 30 38.97 -38.06 -46.98
CA GLN A 30 38.08 -38.91 -46.17
C GLN A 30 36.83 -39.31 -46.94
N GLN A 31 36.22 -38.41 -47.71
CA GLN A 31 35.02 -38.71 -48.52
C GLN A 31 35.30 -39.64 -49.72
N GLN A 32 36.52 -39.74 -50.19
CA GLN A 32 36.95 -40.55 -51.29
C GLN A 32 37.67 -41.84 -50.87
N ASP A 33 37.29 -42.48 -49.77
CA ASP A 33 38.04 -43.58 -49.17
C ASP A 33 39.34 -43.18 -48.45
N GLY A 34 39.24 -42.04 -47.80
CA GLY A 34 40.32 -41.22 -47.35
C GLY A 34 41.23 -41.77 -46.28
N SER A 35 40.71 -42.61 -45.37
CA SER A 35 41.59 -43.25 -44.38
C SER A 35 42.57 -44.30 -45.05
N ALA A 36 42.19 -44.89 -46.16
CA ALA A 36 43.04 -45.82 -46.94
C ALA A 36 44.10 -45.01 -47.73
N ARG A 37 43.72 -43.91 -48.37
CA ARG A 37 44.68 -43.07 -49.13
C ARG A 37 45.70 -42.39 -48.24
N LEU A 38 45.27 -41.83 -47.06
CA LEU A 38 46.20 -41.27 -46.10
C LEU A 38 47.16 -42.32 -45.53
N ARG A 39 46.66 -43.53 -45.23
CA ARG A 39 47.49 -44.70 -44.86
C ARG A 39 48.46 -45.06 -45.96
N SER A 40 48.00 -45.19 -47.23
CA SER A 40 48.84 -45.48 -48.36
C SER A 40 49.91 -44.43 -48.60
N PHE A 41 49.57 -43.17 -48.47
CA PHE A 41 50.54 -42.06 -48.57
C PHE A 41 51.59 -42.16 -47.45
N CYS A 42 51.18 -42.38 -46.19
CA CYS A 42 52.10 -42.51 -45.08
C CYS A 42 52.96 -43.75 -45.17
N GLN A 43 52.40 -44.89 -45.67
CA GLN A 43 53.14 -46.13 -45.94
C GLN A 43 54.17 -45.89 -47.03
N ALA A 44 53.81 -45.28 -48.18
CA ALA A 44 54.72 -44.94 -49.26
C ALA A 44 55.85 -44.02 -48.83
N ALA A 45 55.60 -43.11 -47.84
CA ALA A 45 56.54 -42.17 -47.29
C ALA A 45 57.29 -42.68 -46.05
N ASN A 46 57.04 -43.99 -45.67
CA ASN A 46 57.55 -44.62 -44.43
C ASN A 46 57.20 -43.75 -43.14
N LEU A 47 56.01 -43.23 -43.13
CA LEU A 47 55.58 -42.32 -42.07
C LEU A 47 54.43 -42.94 -41.24
N ASN A 48 54.45 -42.68 -39.91
CA ASN A 48 53.37 -43.04 -39.01
C ASN A 48 52.22 -42.07 -39.14
N VAL A 49 51.05 -42.52 -39.60
CA VAL A 49 49.84 -41.72 -39.83
C VAL A 49 49.44 -40.93 -38.57
N ASN A 50 49.50 -41.59 -37.42
CA ASN A 50 49.11 -40.92 -36.16
C ASN A 50 50.10 -39.85 -35.76
N LEU A 51 51.38 -40.09 -35.97
CA LEU A 51 52.43 -39.09 -35.70
C LEU A 51 52.28 -37.86 -36.61
N PHE A 52 51.88 -38.06 -37.89
CA PHE A 52 51.65 -36.99 -38.85
C PHE A 52 50.45 -36.14 -38.49
N ARG A 53 49.34 -36.75 -38.09
CA ARG A 53 48.15 -36.03 -37.61
C ARG A 53 48.51 -35.24 -36.36
N HIS A 54 49.08 -35.90 -35.38
CA HIS A 54 49.47 -35.23 -34.13
C HIS A 54 50.43 -34.03 -34.38
N LYS A 55 51.36 -34.16 -35.32
CA LYS A 55 52.28 -33.09 -35.68
C LYS A 55 51.56 -31.95 -36.42
N ALA A 56 50.60 -32.23 -37.29
CA ALA A 56 49.77 -31.26 -37.97
C ALA A 56 48.88 -30.49 -36.96
N ASP A 57 48.19 -31.26 -36.13
CA ASP A 57 47.31 -30.70 -35.08
C ASP A 57 48.10 -29.83 -34.09
N SER A 58 49.25 -30.29 -33.62
CA SER A 58 50.16 -29.49 -32.77
C SER A 58 50.68 -28.23 -33.46
N THR A 59 50.90 -28.26 -34.79
CA THR A 59 51.29 -27.11 -35.57
C THR A 59 50.16 -26.08 -35.68
N ILE A 60 48.91 -26.55 -35.87
CA ILE A 60 47.72 -25.70 -35.87
C ILE A 60 47.59 -24.98 -34.52
N LEU A 61 47.70 -25.68 -33.40
CA LEU A 61 47.66 -25.07 -32.08
C LEU A 61 48.78 -24.04 -31.87
N ALA A 62 50.00 -24.35 -32.28
CA ALA A 62 51.13 -23.41 -32.22
C ALA A 62 50.91 -22.16 -33.05
N LEU A 63 50.37 -22.28 -34.27
CA LEU A 63 50.04 -21.15 -35.13
C LEU A 63 48.96 -20.24 -34.48
N LEU A 64 47.91 -20.84 -33.91
CA LEU A 64 46.88 -20.08 -33.21
C LEU A 64 47.41 -19.41 -31.95
N THR A 65 48.30 -20.09 -31.20
CA THR A 65 48.92 -19.52 -29.97
C THR A 65 49.76 -18.29 -30.26
N TYR A 66 50.41 -18.19 -31.42
CA TYR A 66 51.26 -17.07 -31.82
C TYR A 66 50.61 -16.15 -32.84
N SER A 67 49.35 -16.32 -33.19
CA SER A 67 48.61 -15.45 -34.09
C SER A 67 48.47 -14.05 -33.50
N GLN A 68 48.42 -13.05 -34.36
CA GLN A 68 48.11 -11.66 -33.97
C GLN A 68 46.63 -11.49 -33.64
N ASP A 69 45.75 -12.27 -34.26
CA ASP A 69 44.29 -12.25 -33.97
C ASP A 69 43.82 -13.63 -33.48
N GLN A 70 44.34 -14.02 -32.33
CA GLN A 70 44.09 -15.33 -31.73
C GLN A 70 42.62 -15.70 -31.60
N LEU A 71 41.76 -14.70 -31.27
CA LEU A 71 40.33 -14.95 -31.02
C LEU A 71 39.60 -15.31 -32.32
N GLU A 72 39.77 -14.50 -33.39
CA GLU A 72 39.10 -14.69 -34.66
C GLU A 72 39.63 -15.92 -35.40
N ASP A 73 40.97 -16.09 -35.38
CA ASP A 73 41.61 -17.26 -36.02
C ASP A 73 41.19 -18.56 -35.31
N SER A 74 41.14 -18.61 -33.97
CA SER A 74 40.66 -19.76 -33.22
C SER A 74 39.17 -20.08 -33.51
N ARG A 75 38.33 -19.01 -33.58
CA ARG A 75 36.91 -19.16 -33.94
C ARG A 75 36.75 -19.73 -35.34
N THR A 76 37.50 -19.22 -36.31
CA THR A 76 37.45 -19.66 -37.70
C THR A 76 37.91 -21.11 -37.83
N VAL A 77 39.02 -21.46 -37.20
CA VAL A 77 39.56 -22.83 -37.26
C VAL A 77 38.60 -23.84 -36.59
N LEU A 78 38.03 -23.52 -35.43
CA LEU A 78 37.05 -24.39 -34.79
C LEU A 78 35.78 -24.59 -35.67
N ALA A 79 35.33 -23.53 -36.35
CA ALA A 79 34.22 -23.63 -37.29
C ALA A 79 34.58 -24.50 -38.50
N GLN A 80 35.77 -24.37 -39.05
CA GLN A 80 36.28 -25.15 -40.18
C GLN A 80 36.48 -26.62 -39.80
N ILE A 81 36.99 -26.93 -38.60
CA ILE A 81 37.11 -28.32 -38.09
C ILE A 81 35.73 -28.96 -38.09
N LYS A 82 34.69 -28.28 -37.66
CA LYS A 82 33.31 -28.75 -37.63
C LYS A 82 32.73 -28.86 -39.06
N GLU A 83 32.94 -27.85 -39.92
CA GLU A 83 32.46 -27.79 -41.30
C GLU A 83 33.03 -28.95 -42.14
N TYR A 84 34.33 -29.21 -41.98
CA TYR A 84 35.03 -30.26 -42.74
C TYR A 84 35.06 -31.61 -42.04
N ASP A 85 34.32 -31.77 -40.94
CA ASP A 85 34.29 -33.00 -40.14
C ASP A 85 35.69 -33.57 -39.88
N TYR A 86 36.62 -32.69 -39.54
CA TYR A 86 38.01 -33.05 -39.29
C TYR A 86 38.18 -33.69 -37.92
N ASN A 87 38.65 -34.95 -37.92
CA ASN A 87 38.89 -35.71 -36.70
C ASN A 87 40.26 -35.30 -36.09
N MET A 88 40.27 -34.13 -35.38
CA MET A 88 41.43 -33.62 -34.66
C MET A 88 41.72 -34.43 -33.42
N ASP A 89 42.98 -34.45 -33.00
CA ASP A 89 43.38 -34.97 -31.69
C ASP A 89 42.56 -34.29 -30.59
N PRO A 90 41.87 -35.05 -29.75
CA PRO A 90 40.98 -34.50 -28.73
C PRO A 90 41.67 -33.50 -27.77
N ASP A 91 42.92 -33.80 -27.38
CA ASP A 91 43.67 -32.93 -26.44
C ASP A 91 44.05 -31.62 -27.14
N VAL A 92 44.39 -31.64 -28.42
CA VAL A 92 44.67 -30.44 -29.21
C VAL A 92 43.41 -29.63 -29.47
N TYR A 93 42.30 -30.27 -29.77
CA TYR A 93 41.01 -29.60 -29.93
C TYR A 93 40.60 -28.88 -28.66
N GLU A 94 40.70 -29.54 -27.50
CA GLU A 94 40.42 -28.95 -26.21
C GLU A 94 41.37 -27.78 -25.92
N ALA A 95 42.65 -27.88 -26.24
CA ALA A 95 43.63 -26.80 -26.10
C ALA A 95 43.28 -25.57 -26.94
N ILE A 96 42.75 -25.76 -28.20
CA ILE A 96 42.27 -24.67 -29.04
C ILE A 96 41.02 -24.00 -28.42
N VAL A 97 40.09 -24.81 -27.90
CA VAL A 97 38.89 -24.28 -27.22
C VAL A 97 39.29 -23.47 -25.99
N ARG A 98 40.23 -23.95 -25.18
CA ARG A 98 40.76 -23.23 -24.01
C ARG A 98 41.52 -21.97 -24.43
N LEU A 99 42.27 -21.97 -25.50
CA LEU A 99 42.93 -20.77 -26.04
C LEU A 99 41.89 -19.71 -26.42
N LYS A 100 40.87 -20.09 -27.19
CA LYS A 100 39.77 -19.23 -27.58
C LYS A 100 39.08 -18.65 -26.34
N GLU A 101 38.75 -19.50 -25.36
CA GLU A 101 38.11 -19.07 -24.09
C GLU A 101 38.95 -18.04 -23.36
N LYS A 102 40.24 -18.32 -23.15
CA LYS A 102 41.19 -17.45 -22.47
C LYS A 102 41.29 -16.06 -23.13
N VAL A 103 41.41 -16.00 -24.44
CA VAL A 103 41.52 -14.75 -25.19
C VAL A 103 40.22 -13.99 -25.18
N GLN A 104 39.08 -14.66 -25.38
CA GLN A 104 37.75 -14.04 -25.34
C GLN A 104 37.42 -13.50 -23.97
N TYR A 105 37.80 -14.23 -22.92
CA TYR A 105 37.65 -13.77 -21.53
C TYR A 105 38.54 -12.55 -21.23
N ALA A 106 39.81 -12.55 -21.67
CA ALA A 106 40.72 -11.41 -21.47
C ALA A 106 40.20 -10.14 -22.18
N ASP A 107 39.72 -10.27 -23.43
CA ASP A 107 39.11 -9.15 -24.18
C ASP A 107 37.82 -8.66 -23.51
N LEU A 108 36.98 -9.57 -23.02
CA LEU A 108 35.76 -9.22 -22.28
C LEU A 108 36.12 -8.47 -21.00
N LYS A 109 37.13 -8.91 -20.26
CA LYS A 109 37.57 -8.26 -19.01
C LYS A 109 38.15 -6.85 -19.25
N ALA A 110 38.90 -6.67 -20.34
CA ALA A 110 39.46 -5.38 -20.71
C ALA A 110 38.41 -4.39 -21.20
N HIS A 111 37.42 -4.85 -21.96
CA HIS A 111 36.38 -4.04 -22.60
C HIS A 111 35.01 -4.67 -22.43
N PRO A 112 34.44 -4.66 -21.20
CA PRO A 112 33.20 -5.36 -20.88
C PRO A 112 31.99 -4.70 -21.58
N THR A 113 31.23 -5.53 -22.32
CA THR A 113 29.95 -5.13 -22.91
C THR A 113 28.94 -6.27 -22.78
N GLN A 114 27.65 -5.95 -22.80
CA GLN A 114 26.58 -6.97 -22.74
C GLN A 114 26.67 -7.94 -23.90
N VAL A 115 27.03 -7.46 -25.10
CA VAL A 115 27.20 -8.30 -26.29
C VAL A 115 28.31 -9.32 -26.11
N LYS A 116 29.48 -8.89 -25.59
CA LYS A 116 30.61 -9.81 -25.34
C LYS A 116 30.26 -10.85 -24.27
N CYS A 117 29.55 -10.45 -23.19
CA CYS A 117 29.09 -11.41 -22.17
C CYS A 117 28.15 -12.45 -22.77
N ASN A 118 27.16 -12.02 -23.56
CA ASN A 118 26.21 -12.94 -24.22
C ASN A 118 26.90 -13.88 -25.21
N THR A 119 27.90 -13.39 -25.95
CA THR A 119 28.71 -14.22 -26.84
C THR A 119 29.50 -15.26 -26.04
N TYR A 120 30.09 -14.84 -24.91
CA TYR A 120 30.81 -15.78 -24.04
C TYR A 120 29.91 -16.87 -23.47
N PHE A 121 28.71 -16.53 -22.97
CA PHE A 121 27.74 -17.52 -22.46
C PHE A 121 27.29 -18.53 -23.52
N LYS A 122 27.15 -18.06 -24.78
CA LYS A 122 26.81 -18.92 -25.92
C LYS A 122 27.94 -19.87 -26.28
N ASP A 123 29.19 -19.37 -26.31
CA ASP A 123 30.35 -20.13 -26.72
C ASP A 123 30.84 -21.09 -25.63
N PHE A 124 30.67 -20.74 -24.33
CA PHE A 124 31.24 -21.43 -23.17
C PHE A 124 30.23 -21.61 -22.04
N PRO A 125 29.15 -22.36 -22.20
CA PRO A 125 28.04 -22.44 -21.24
C PRO A 125 28.37 -23.08 -19.89
N ASN A 126 29.50 -23.79 -19.78
CA ASN A 126 29.89 -24.54 -18.57
C ASN A 126 31.36 -24.32 -18.18
N GLU A 127 31.99 -23.27 -18.66
CA GLU A 127 33.43 -23.06 -18.47
C GLU A 127 33.75 -22.39 -17.13
N TYR A 128 35.02 -22.47 -16.72
CA TYR A 128 35.51 -22.02 -15.39
C TYR A 128 35.26 -20.55 -15.10
N ASN A 129 35.40 -19.67 -16.10
CA ASN A 129 35.21 -18.23 -15.93
C ASN A 129 33.74 -17.77 -16.04
N TYR A 130 32.80 -18.69 -16.16
CA TYR A 130 31.36 -18.37 -16.33
C TYR A 130 30.82 -17.54 -15.18
N VAL A 131 31.20 -17.84 -13.95
CA VAL A 131 30.77 -17.10 -12.74
C VAL A 131 31.25 -15.64 -12.80
N GLU A 132 32.53 -15.43 -13.15
CA GLU A 132 33.11 -14.07 -13.22
C GLU A 132 32.44 -13.25 -14.35
N VAL A 133 32.20 -13.88 -15.50
CA VAL A 133 31.48 -13.23 -16.62
C VAL A 133 30.03 -12.93 -16.24
N ALA A 134 29.37 -13.79 -15.48
CA ALA A 134 28.02 -13.54 -14.97
C ALA A 134 27.99 -12.32 -14.02
N ASN A 135 29.00 -12.18 -13.16
CA ASN A 135 29.14 -11.02 -12.30
C ASN A 135 29.40 -9.73 -13.10
N ILE A 136 30.31 -9.77 -14.07
CA ILE A 136 30.58 -8.62 -14.98
C ILE A 136 29.29 -8.22 -15.72
N TYR A 137 28.53 -9.17 -16.23
CA TYR A 137 27.28 -8.91 -16.93
C TYR A 137 26.23 -8.28 -16.00
N ASN A 138 26.14 -8.79 -14.77
CA ASN A 138 25.25 -8.24 -13.76
C ASN A 138 25.60 -6.78 -13.40
N ASP A 139 26.91 -6.47 -13.27
CA ASP A 139 27.41 -5.10 -13.07
C ASP A 139 27.03 -4.17 -14.22
N LEU A 140 27.12 -4.66 -15.46
CA LEU A 140 26.72 -3.87 -16.65
C LEU A 140 25.21 -3.56 -16.64
N LEU A 141 24.38 -4.55 -16.30
CA LEU A 141 22.94 -4.34 -16.16
C LEU A 141 22.61 -3.36 -15.04
N TYR A 142 23.27 -3.50 -13.89
CA TYR A 142 23.07 -2.59 -12.76
C TYR A 142 23.51 -1.15 -13.09
N LYS A 143 24.67 -0.96 -13.75
CA LYS A 143 25.12 0.36 -14.23
C LYS A 143 24.13 0.97 -15.24
N ALA A 144 23.54 0.17 -16.11
CA ALA A 144 22.52 0.64 -17.04
C ALA A 144 21.26 1.15 -16.31
N ILE A 145 20.85 0.47 -15.22
CA ILE A 145 19.75 0.93 -14.36
C ILE A 145 20.10 2.25 -13.69
N LEU A 146 21.29 2.40 -13.09
CA LEU A 146 21.70 3.64 -12.44
C LEU A 146 21.73 4.83 -13.40
N ASN A 147 22.09 4.59 -14.67
CA ASN A 147 22.14 5.64 -15.69
C ASN A 147 20.76 6.06 -16.23
N LYS A 148 19.79 5.14 -16.25
CA LYS A 148 18.48 5.36 -16.90
C LYS A 148 17.32 4.92 -16.02
N GLN A 149 17.35 4.94 -14.77
CA GLN A 149 16.32 4.59 -13.77
C GLN A 149 14.86 4.55 -14.30
N ASN A 150 14.59 3.66 -15.26
CA ASN A 150 13.28 3.46 -15.86
C ASN A 150 12.88 1.99 -15.86
N ASP A 151 11.58 1.73 -16.00
CA ASP A 151 11.02 0.38 -15.96
C ASP A 151 11.69 -0.58 -16.95
N SER A 152 12.01 -0.11 -18.16
CA SER A 152 12.58 -0.95 -19.20
C SER A 152 13.96 -1.51 -18.80
N THR A 153 14.84 -0.68 -18.24
CA THR A 153 16.17 -1.12 -17.80
C THR A 153 16.10 -2.04 -16.59
N ILE A 154 15.17 -1.77 -15.67
CA ILE A 154 14.95 -2.60 -14.49
C ILE A 154 14.37 -3.95 -14.89
N LEU A 155 13.40 -3.96 -15.80
CA LEU A 155 12.80 -5.19 -16.32
C LEU A 155 13.79 -6.04 -17.11
N CYS A 156 14.73 -5.42 -17.85
CA CYS A 156 15.84 -6.15 -18.48
C CYS A 156 16.67 -6.93 -17.45
N TYR A 157 16.96 -6.33 -16.31
CA TYR A 157 17.66 -7.02 -15.22
C TYR A 157 16.85 -8.22 -14.70
N PHE A 158 15.58 -8.02 -14.37
CA PHE A 158 14.75 -9.11 -13.82
C PHE A 158 14.46 -10.23 -14.82
N ASN A 159 14.30 -9.90 -16.11
CA ASN A 159 13.89 -10.86 -17.14
C ASN A 159 15.05 -11.52 -17.88
N ASP A 160 16.29 -11.20 -17.55
CA ASP A 160 17.44 -11.85 -18.14
C ASP A 160 17.46 -13.34 -17.78
N THR A 161 17.20 -14.19 -18.79
CA THR A 161 17.03 -15.63 -18.61
C THR A 161 18.33 -16.32 -18.31
N THR A 162 19.45 -15.84 -18.85
CA THR A 162 20.78 -16.43 -18.66
C THR A 162 21.21 -16.29 -17.20
N LEU A 163 21.17 -15.09 -16.66
CA LEU A 163 21.52 -14.83 -15.27
C LEU A 163 20.52 -15.45 -14.30
N LYS A 164 19.23 -15.41 -14.64
CA LYS A 164 18.19 -16.01 -13.81
C LYS A 164 18.41 -17.52 -13.64
N THR A 165 18.69 -18.22 -14.73
CA THR A 165 18.98 -19.66 -14.69
C THR A 165 20.29 -19.95 -13.95
N PHE A 166 21.32 -19.15 -14.18
CA PHE A 166 22.62 -19.30 -13.53
C PHE A 166 22.50 -19.19 -12.01
N TYR A 167 21.93 -18.09 -11.49
CA TYR A 167 21.80 -17.87 -10.04
C TYR A 167 20.81 -18.82 -9.37
N ALA A 168 19.79 -19.30 -10.08
CA ALA A 168 18.92 -20.36 -9.56
C ALA A 168 19.67 -21.68 -9.34
N ASN A 169 20.66 -22.02 -10.19
CA ASN A 169 21.43 -23.24 -10.11
C ASN A 169 22.63 -23.14 -9.17
N SER A 170 23.30 -21.99 -9.09
CA SER A 170 24.50 -21.78 -8.28
C SER A 170 24.24 -21.70 -6.78
N LYS A 171 23.00 -21.50 -6.35
CA LYS A 171 22.59 -21.23 -4.95
C LYS A 171 23.20 -19.96 -4.36
N GLU A 172 23.89 -19.13 -5.13
CA GLU A 172 24.37 -17.83 -4.70
C GLU A 172 23.33 -16.75 -4.93
N PRO A 173 23.22 -15.75 -4.04
CA PRO A 173 22.33 -14.63 -4.23
C PRO A 173 22.80 -13.82 -5.44
N ARG A 174 21.85 -13.42 -6.29
CA ARG A 174 22.14 -12.53 -7.42
C ARG A 174 22.63 -11.18 -6.91
N PRO A 175 23.82 -10.69 -7.32
CA PRO A 175 24.32 -9.38 -6.92
C PRO A 175 23.34 -8.26 -7.27
N TYR A 176 23.26 -7.23 -6.41
CA TYR A 176 22.39 -6.05 -6.57
C TYR A 176 20.88 -6.33 -6.62
N LEU A 177 20.43 -7.56 -6.35
CA LEU A 177 18.99 -7.88 -6.42
C LEU A 177 18.18 -7.00 -5.47
N ALA A 178 18.62 -6.84 -4.23
CA ALA A 178 17.92 -6.04 -3.22
C ALA A 178 17.90 -4.54 -3.58
N GLU A 179 19.00 -4.02 -4.12
CA GLU A 179 19.11 -2.64 -4.58
C GLU A 179 18.20 -2.39 -5.80
N VAL A 180 18.18 -3.29 -6.76
CA VAL A 180 17.32 -3.19 -7.94
C VAL A 180 15.85 -3.31 -7.56
N GLN A 181 15.51 -4.18 -6.62
CA GLN A 181 14.15 -4.28 -6.08
C GLN A 181 13.72 -2.97 -5.40
N LYS A 182 14.61 -2.34 -4.64
CA LYS A 182 14.33 -1.04 -4.01
C LYS A 182 14.15 0.07 -5.05
N LEU A 183 14.98 0.12 -6.08
CA LEU A 183 14.83 1.09 -7.18
C LEU A 183 13.52 0.86 -7.95
N TYR A 184 13.10 -0.39 -8.11
CA TYR A 184 11.83 -0.71 -8.76
C TYR A 184 10.63 -0.34 -7.90
N ASP A 185 10.71 -0.54 -6.58
CA ASP A 185 9.70 -0.07 -5.62
C ASP A 185 9.50 1.45 -5.72
N ASP A 186 10.62 2.23 -5.74
CA ASP A 186 10.59 3.68 -5.93
C ASP A 186 9.99 4.07 -7.31
N CYS A 187 10.30 3.35 -8.38
CA CYS A 187 9.84 3.61 -9.74
C CYS A 187 8.33 3.40 -9.88
N LEU A 188 7.83 2.25 -9.43
CA LEU A 188 6.41 1.93 -9.44
C LEU A 188 5.60 2.88 -8.55
N PHE A 189 6.13 3.25 -7.39
CA PHE A 189 5.46 4.24 -6.53
C PHE A 189 5.38 5.62 -7.19
N LYS A 190 6.45 6.06 -7.86
CA LYS A 190 6.45 7.30 -8.63
C LYS A 190 5.39 7.28 -9.74
N ALA A 191 5.23 6.15 -10.44
CA ALA A 191 4.20 5.99 -11.46
C ALA A 191 2.79 6.20 -10.89
N ILE A 192 2.51 5.70 -9.67
CA ILE A 192 1.25 5.95 -8.96
C ILE A 192 1.06 7.43 -8.67
N GLN A 193 2.10 8.13 -8.23
CA GLN A 193 2.03 9.57 -7.89
C GLN A 193 1.83 10.47 -9.11
N THR A 194 2.37 10.08 -10.26
CA THR A 194 2.33 10.88 -11.50
C THR A 194 1.13 10.56 -12.38
N ALA A 195 0.36 9.53 -12.05
CA ALA A 195 -0.85 9.17 -12.79
C ALA A 195 -1.90 10.30 -12.70
N THR A 196 -2.47 10.69 -13.85
CA THR A 196 -3.32 11.87 -13.99
C THR A 196 -4.81 11.60 -13.84
N SER A 197 -5.23 10.33 -13.92
CA SER A 197 -6.63 9.94 -13.75
C SER A 197 -6.77 8.83 -12.71
N PRO A 198 -7.95 8.71 -12.04
CA PRO A 198 -8.23 7.61 -11.12
C PRO A 198 -8.03 6.23 -11.73
N ASP A 199 -8.44 6.02 -12.99
CA ASP A 199 -8.29 4.75 -13.69
C ASP A 199 -6.84 4.40 -13.97
N THR A 200 -6.04 5.37 -14.45
CA THR A 200 -4.59 5.19 -14.66
C THR A 200 -3.88 4.94 -13.32
N GLN A 201 -4.26 5.67 -12.29
CA GLN A 201 -3.69 5.49 -10.95
C GLN A 201 -4.03 4.11 -10.39
N LYS A 202 -5.27 3.65 -10.59
CA LYS A 202 -5.69 2.29 -10.21
C LYS A 202 -4.89 1.22 -10.93
N HIS A 203 -4.63 1.39 -12.23
CA HIS A 203 -3.79 0.47 -13.00
C HIS A 203 -2.36 0.41 -12.46
N CYS A 204 -1.74 1.56 -12.15
CA CYS A 204 -0.41 1.61 -11.55
C CYS A 204 -0.38 0.96 -10.15
N ILE A 205 -1.42 1.16 -9.32
CA ILE A 205 -1.56 0.53 -8.01
C ILE A 205 -1.61 -0.99 -8.15
N HIS A 206 -2.40 -1.51 -9.08
CA HIS A 206 -2.52 -2.94 -9.35
C HIS A 206 -1.17 -3.53 -9.80
N ALA A 207 -0.48 -2.85 -10.72
CA ALA A 207 0.85 -3.23 -11.17
C ALA A 207 1.87 -3.25 -10.01
N TYR A 208 1.76 -2.32 -9.05
CA TYR A 208 2.59 -2.31 -7.84
C TYR A 208 2.27 -3.49 -6.92
N ILE A 209 0.98 -3.69 -6.58
CA ILE A 209 0.54 -4.72 -5.61
C ILE A 209 0.88 -6.13 -6.12
N GLU A 210 0.61 -6.40 -7.38
CA GLU A 210 0.81 -7.73 -8.00
C GLU A 210 2.21 -7.94 -8.58
N CYS A 211 3.13 -6.99 -8.39
CA CYS A 211 4.47 -7.08 -8.94
C CYS A 211 5.22 -8.33 -8.44
N PRO A 212 5.52 -9.31 -9.32
CA PRO A 212 6.17 -10.55 -8.91
C PRO A 212 7.63 -10.36 -8.49
N TYR A 213 8.28 -9.30 -9.00
CA TYR A 213 9.69 -9.00 -8.71
C TYR A 213 9.90 -8.40 -7.31
N LEU A 214 8.83 -7.91 -6.66
CA LEU A 214 8.83 -7.40 -5.30
C LEU A 214 8.25 -8.40 -4.29
N ALA A 215 7.94 -9.62 -4.72
CA ALA A 215 7.45 -10.67 -3.82
C ALA A 215 8.51 -11.02 -2.77
N GLY A 216 8.11 -11.05 -1.50
CA GLY A 216 9.00 -11.35 -0.36
C GLY A 216 9.91 -10.19 0.07
N CYS A 217 9.84 -9.02 -0.59
CA CYS A 217 10.60 -7.85 -0.21
C CYS A 217 9.85 -6.99 0.82
N ASN A 218 10.60 -6.27 1.64
CA ASN A 218 10.04 -5.20 2.46
C ASN A 218 9.76 -3.98 1.58
N ARG A 219 8.52 -3.87 1.08
CA ARG A 219 8.08 -2.77 0.21
C ARG A 219 7.86 -1.51 1.05
N LYS A 220 8.71 -0.52 0.84
CA LYS A 220 8.70 0.73 1.59
C LYS A 220 7.38 1.49 1.49
N TYR A 221 6.75 1.46 0.34
CA TYR A 221 5.55 2.26 0.05
C TYR A 221 4.24 1.47 0.13
N LEU A 222 4.27 0.18 0.45
CA LEU A 222 3.07 -0.65 0.48
C LEU A 222 1.93 -0.06 1.32
N PRO A 223 2.16 0.45 2.56
CA PRO A 223 1.08 1.07 3.34
C PRO A 223 0.48 2.32 2.68
N GLN A 224 1.33 3.13 2.00
CA GLN A 224 0.87 4.33 1.29
C GLN A 224 0.11 3.96 0.02
N VAL A 225 0.53 2.91 -0.68
CA VAL A 225 -0.15 2.40 -1.87
C VAL A 225 -1.50 1.81 -1.51
N GLU A 226 -1.60 1.03 -0.43
CA GLU A 226 -2.88 0.53 0.08
C GLU A 226 -3.83 1.67 0.49
N TYR A 227 -3.31 2.69 1.18
CA TYR A 227 -4.09 3.88 1.52
C TYR A 227 -4.59 4.62 0.28
N THR A 228 -3.72 4.80 -0.72
CA THR A 228 -4.09 5.43 -2.00
C THR A 228 -5.11 4.58 -2.75
N ASN A 229 -4.97 3.25 -2.73
CA ASN A 229 -5.93 2.33 -3.33
C ASN A 229 -7.34 2.50 -2.75
N ASP A 230 -7.47 2.52 -1.43
CA ASP A 230 -8.77 2.73 -0.77
C ASP A 230 -9.39 4.08 -1.16
N ASN A 231 -8.57 5.13 -1.29
CA ASN A 231 -9.05 6.44 -1.73
C ASN A 231 -9.52 6.44 -3.20
N ILE A 232 -8.76 5.85 -4.11
CA ILE A 232 -9.14 5.77 -5.54
C ILE A 232 -10.41 4.95 -5.72
N ASP A 233 -10.52 3.81 -5.04
CA ASP A 233 -11.72 2.99 -5.08
C ASP A 233 -12.94 3.72 -4.50
N LEU A 234 -12.75 4.58 -3.49
CA LEU A 234 -13.81 5.48 -3.03
C LEU A 234 -14.23 6.50 -4.09
N ILE A 235 -13.28 7.12 -4.79
CA ILE A 235 -13.59 8.06 -5.87
C ILE A 235 -14.40 7.36 -6.97
N LEU A 236 -13.96 6.18 -7.39
CA LEU A 236 -14.66 5.37 -8.39
C LEU A 236 -16.05 4.93 -7.89
N LEU A 237 -16.17 4.56 -6.60
CA LEU A 237 -17.46 4.26 -5.98
C LEU A 237 -18.42 5.45 -6.03
N VAL A 238 -17.95 6.65 -5.67
CA VAL A 238 -18.76 7.89 -5.71
C VAL A 238 -19.25 8.17 -7.12
N LEU A 239 -18.43 7.94 -8.14
CA LEU A 239 -18.81 8.13 -9.55
C LEU A 239 -19.82 7.08 -10.04
N GLN A 240 -19.82 5.89 -9.44
CA GLN A 240 -20.70 4.79 -9.82
C GLN A 240 -22.04 4.81 -9.08
N VAL A 241 -22.05 5.26 -7.82
CA VAL A 241 -23.27 5.26 -6.98
C VAL A 241 -24.06 6.53 -7.23
N ASP A 242 -24.93 6.48 -8.24
CA ASP A 242 -25.84 7.56 -8.64
C ASP A 242 -27.31 7.24 -8.34
N SER A 243 -27.63 6.00 -7.95
CA SER A 243 -29.00 5.51 -7.83
C SER A 243 -29.14 4.41 -6.76
N PHE A 244 -30.37 4.24 -6.25
CA PHE A 244 -30.72 3.21 -5.27
C PHE A 244 -30.26 1.79 -5.65
N PRO A 245 -30.43 1.29 -6.89
CA PRO A 245 -29.98 -0.07 -7.25
C PRO A 245 -28.48 -0.31 -7.09
N ARG A 246 -27.67 0.74 -7.02
CA ARG A 246 -26.20 0.64 -6.88
C ARG A 246 -25.71 0.79 -5.44
N LEU A 247 -26.60 1.07 -4.49
CA LEU A 247 -26.23 1.16 -3.06
C LEU A 247 -25.50 -0.09 -2.52
N PRO A 248 -25.79 -1.32 -2.96
CA PRO A 248 -25.04 -2.50 -2.50
C PRO A 248 -23.54 -2.44 -2.80
N LEU A 249 -23.08 -1.64 -3.77
CA LEU A 249 -21.64 -1.42 -4.02
C LEU A 249 -20.93 -0.84 -2.80
N ILE A 250 -21.64 -0.04 -2.00
CA ILE A 250 -21.10 0.52 -0.74
C ILE A 250 -20.78 -0.61 0.25
N LYS A 251 -21.65 -1.63 0.34
CA LYS A 251 -21.42 -2.80 1.19
C LYS A 251 -20.15 -3.53 0.78
N THR A 252 -19.99 -3.80 -0.52
CA THR A 252 -18.78 -4.45 -1.06
C THR A 252 -17.55 -3.63 -0.73
N TYR A 253 -17.59 -2.31 -0.96
CA TYR A 253 -16.48 -1.42 -0.60
C TYR A 253 -16.12 -1.51 0.88
N LEU A 254 -17.12 -1.43 1.78
CA LEU A 254 -16.91 -1.50 3.23
C LEU A 254 -16.31 -2.84 3.68
N GLN A 255 -16.62 -3.94 3.00
CA GLN A 255 -16.06 -5.27 3.32
C GLN A 255 -14.62 -5.46 2.84
N THR A 256 -14.24 -4.82 1.72
CA THR A 256 -12.93 -5.04 1.08
C THR A 256 -11.86 -4.03 1.45
N HIS A 257 -12.24 -2.83 1.90
CA HIS A 257 -11.31 -1.73 2.20
C HIS A 257 -11.13 -1.53 3.71
N LYS A 258 -9.94 -1.10 4.12
CA LYS A 258 -9.53 -1.14 5.53
C LYS A 258 -9.48 0.23 6.19
N TYR A 259 -9.12 1.29 5.44
CA TYR A 259 -8.84 2.60 6.04
C TYR A 259 -10.11 3.35 6.44
N LYS A 260 -10.23 3.63 7.72
CA LYS A 260 -11.41 4.26 8.35
C LYS A 260 -11.84 5.58 7.68
N PRO A 261 -10.95 6.54 7.34
CA PRO A 261 -11.38 7.81 6.74
C PRO A 261 -12.18 7.64 5.45
N PHE A 262 -11.84 6.64 4.65
CA PHE A 262 -12.53 6.37 3.38
C PHE A 262 -13.81 5.56 3.61
N ARG A 263 -13.80 4.62 4.55
CA ARG A 263 -15.00 3.88 4.96
C ARG A 263 -16.07 4.82 5.55
N ASP A 264 -15.66 5.79 6.39
CA ASP A 264 -16.57 6.81 6.92
C ASP A 264 -17.23 7.62 5.78
N LYS A 265 -16.46 8.00 4.74
CA LYS A 265 -17.01 8.70 3.56
C LYS A 265 -17.97 7.82 2.76
N ALA A 266 -17.67 6.53 2.59
CA ALA A 266 -18.58 5.58 1.93
C ALA A 266 -19.90 5.43 2.73
N GLN A 267 -19.82 5.37 4.07
CA GLN A 267 -21.01 5.38 4.92
C GLN A 267 -21.78 6.71 4.81
N GLN A 268 -21.09 7.86 4.69
CA GLN A 268 -21.75 9.15 4.47
C GLN A 268 -22.45 9.21 3.10
N LEU A 269 -21.84 8.65 2.04
CA LEU A 269 -22.47 8.55 0.72
C LEU A 269 -23.82 7.83 0.82
N ARG A 270 -23.89 6.72 1.54
CA ARG A 270 -25.14 6.00 1.80
C ARG A 270 -26.22 6.89 2.42
N LYS A 271 -25.82 7.73 3.40
CA LYS A 271 -26.76 8.60 4.12
C LYS A 271 -27.48 9.59 3.22
N GLN A 272 -26.88 9.99 2.09
CA GLN A 272 -27.50 10.90 1.12
C GLN A 272 -28.74 10.30 0.44
N PHE A 273 -28.83 8.96 0.42
CA PHE A 273 -29.94 8.23 -0.17
C PHE A 273 -31.03 7.83 0.84
N ILE A 274 -30.86 8.13 2.11
CA ILE A 274 -31.89 7.88 3.12
C ILE A 274 -32.98 8.93 2.98
N ASP A 275 -34.23 8.48 2.79
CA ASP A 275 -35.42 9.35 2.77
C ASP A 275 -35.96 9.52 4.20
N SER A 276 -36.12 8.42 4.92
CA SER A 276 -36.50 8.44 6.32
C SER A 276 -35.89 7.27 7.08
N MET A 277 -35.82 7.41 8.39
CA MET A 277 -35.29 6.39 9.29
C MET A 277 -36.09 6.39 10.59
N THR A 278 -36.33 5.21 11.15
CA THR A 278 -36.91 5.06 12.48
C THR A 278 -35.99 4.17 13.33
N TYR A 279 -35.58 4.70 14.48
CA TYR A 279 -34.81 3.97 15.50
C TYR A 279 -35.74 3.66 16.68
N ILE A 280 -35.74 2.43 17.14
CA ILE A 280 -36.54 1.97 18.27
C ILE A 280 -35.64 1.18 19.22
N SER A 281 -35.68 1.56 20.48
CA SER A 281 -35.11 0.80 21.62
C SER A 281 -36.18 0.68 22.72
N PRO A 282 -35.96 -0.09 23.76
CA PRO A 282 -36.94 -0.24 24.84
C PRO A 282 -37.42 1.08 25.47
N THR A 283 -36.56 2.08 25.50
CA THR A 283 -36.85 3.36 26.17
C THR A 283 -36.86 4.57 25.23
N ILE A 284 -36.42 4.41 23.97
CA ILE A 284 -36.26 5.54 23.04
C ILE A 284 -36.79 5.16 21.66
N THR A 285 -37.62 6.06 21.10
CA THR A 285 -38.00 6.01 19.69
C THR A 285 -37.56 7.32 19.03
N ARG A 286 -36.88 7.22 17.86
CA ARG A 286 -36.45 8.38 17.06
C ARG A 286 -36.97 8.24 15.64
N CYS A 287 -37.54 9.35 15.14
CA CYS A 287 -37.96 9.47 13.74
C CYS A 287 -37.09 10.49 13.04
N TYR A 288 -36.74 10.21 11.80
CA TYR A 288 -35.85 11.05 10.98
C TYR A 288 -36.51 11.34 9.64
N SER A 289 -36.20 12.52 9.08
CA SER A 289 -36.40 12.84 7.67
C SER A 289 -35.03 12.93 7.01
N GLY A 290 -34.73 12.05 6.08
CA GLY A 290 -33.35 11.80 5.66
C GLY A 290 -32.48 11.40 6.87
N ILE A 291 -31.41 12.15 7.11
CA ILE A 291 -30.51 11.97 8.25
C ILE A 291 -30.86 12.87 9.44
N ASN A 292 -31.79 13.81 9.26
CA ASN A 292 -32.15 14.78 10.28
C ASN A 292 -33.20 14.20 11.22
N ILE A 293 -32.90 14.18 12.52
CA ILE A 293 -33.87 13.76 13.52
C ILE A 293 -35.01 14.78 13.57
N THR A 294 -36.25 14.32 13.48
CA THR A 294 -37.42 15.18 13.56
C THR A 294 -38.12 15.05 14.89
N ARG A 295 -38.09 13.88 15.47
CA ARG A 295 -38.71 13.62 16.77
C ARG A 295 -37.97 12.55 17.53
N GLU A 296 -37.80 12.76 18.83
CA GLU A 296 -37.39 11.73 19.79
C GLU A 296 -38.47 11.59 20.87
N THR A 297 -38.80 10.36 21.20
CA THR A 297 -39.68 10.04 22.33
C THR A 297 -38.87 9.19 23.29
N ARG A 298 -38.78 9.61 24.55
CA ARG A 298 -38.02 8.91 25.59
C ARG A 298 -38.93 8.58 26.77
N ILE A 299 -38.90 7.33 27.20
CA ILE A 299 -39.63 6.84 28.35
C ILE A 299 -38.62 6.63 29.48
N HIS A 300 -38.86 7.25 30.61
CA HIS A 300 -38.06 7.07 31.83
C HIS A 300 -38.98 6.92 33.04
N HIS A 301 -39.06 5.71 33.59
CA HIS A 301 -40.00 5.37 34.66
C HIS A 301 -41.44 5.76 34.31
N ASP A 302 -42.03 6.68 35.06
CA ASP A 302 -43.40 7.17 34.86
C ASP A 302 -43.47 8.45 34.01
N SER A 303 -42.36 8.89 33.41
CA SER A 303 -42.32 10.11 32.58
C SER A 303 -42.11 9.82 31.11
N LEU A 304 -42.76 10.62 30.29
CA LEU A 304 -42.62 10.63 28.85
C LEU A 304 -42.05 11.98 28.40
N THR A 305 -40.87 11.98 27.81
CA THR A 305 -40.24 13.15 27.22
C THR A 305 -40.35 13.06 25.69
N ILE A 306 -40.90 14.09 25.09
CA ILE A 306 -40.99 14.24 23.64
C ILE A 306 -40.12 15.42 23.24
N THR A 307 -39.17 15.20 22.34
CA THR A 307 -38.32 16.23 21.75
C THR A 307 -38.61 16.34 20.26
N THR A 308 -38.93 17.54 19.80
CA THR A 308 -39.13 17.85 18.37
C THR A 308 -38.03 18.77 17.87
N TYR A 309 -37.62 18.56 16.63
CA TYR A 309 -36.52 19.27 15.98
C TYR A 309 -37.05 20.01 14.75
N HIS A 310 -36.73 21.28 14.63
CA HIS A 310 -37.18 22.15 13.55
C HIS A 310 -35.98 22.62 12.74
N TYR A 311 -36.10 22.58 11.43
CA TYR A 311 -35.02 22.94 10.50
C TYR A 311 -35.46 24.07 9.58
N SER A 312 -34.51 24.89 9.14
CA SER A 312 -34.72 25.85 8.06
C SER A 312 -34.90 25.13 6.71
N PRO A 313 -35.37 25.82 5.66
CA PRO A 313 -35.40 25.28 4.30
C PRO A 313 -34.02 24.83 3.79
N GLN A 314 -32.93 25.39 4.32
CA GLN A 314 -31.55 25.05 4.02
C GLN A 314 -31.03 23.85 4.85
N GLY A 315 -31.87 23.25 5.69
CA GLY A 315 -31.52 22.08 6.52
C GLY A 315 -30.74 22.44 7.81
N LEU A 316 -30.67 23.72 8.19
CA LEU A 316 -30.05 24.14 9.45
C LEU A 316 -31.03 23.94 10.61
N LEU A 317 -30.57 23.37 11.73
CA LEU A 317 -31.38 23.17 12.93
C LEU A 317 -31.66 24.52 13.59
N THR A 318 -32.91 24.96 13.58
CA THR A 318 -33.30 26.30 14.10
C THR A 318 -33.85 26.24 15.51
N ARG A 319 -34.49 25.12 15.88
CA ARG A 319 -35.15 25.00 17.18
C ARG A 319 -35.28 23.57 17.63
N ILE A 320 -35.10 23.33 18.93
CA ILE A 320 -35.44 22.09 19.63
C ILE A 320 -36.48 22.39 20.68
N ILE A 321 -37.56 21.61 20.73
CA ILE A 321 -38.60 21.73 21.77
C ILE A 321 -38.66 20.38 22.49
N GLN A 322 -38.39 20.41 23.79
CA GLN A 322 -38.49 19.25 24.68
C GLN A 322 -39.62 19.45 25.68
N SER A 323 -40.56 18.54 25.70
CA SER A 323 -41.71 18.54 26.59
C SER A 323 -41.73 17.23 27.39
N THR A 324 -41.83 17.32 28.70
CA THR A 324 -41.91 16.19 29.61
C THR A 324 -43.26 16.16 30.31
N ARG A 325 -43.91 14.99 30.37
CA ARG A 325 -45.20 14.76 31.05
C ARG A 325 -45.21 13.41 31.79
N LEU A 326 -46.11 13.21 32.73
CA LEU A 326 -46.32 11.92 33.37
C LEU A 326 -47.00 10.94 32.40
N GLN A 327 -46.55 9.70 32.37
CA GLN A 327 -47.07 8.69 31.43
C GLN A 327 -48.48 8.21 31.82
N LYS A 328 -48.80 8.22 33.12
CA LYS A 328 -50.10 7.75 33.66
C LYS A 328 -51.24 8.74 33.45
N ASP A 329 -50.95 9.99 33.09
CA ASP A 329 -51.94 11.05 33.02
C ASP A 329 -52.17 11.46 31.54
N SER A 330 -52.94 10.60 30.82
CA SER A 330 -53.27 10.86 29.40
C SER A 330 -54.22 12.04 29.21
N THR A 331 -54.80 12.55 30.32
CA THR A 331 -55.82 13.64 30.28
C THR A 331 -55.19 15.01 30.51
N THR A 332 -54.01 15.13 31.11
CA THR A 332 -53.37 16.45 31.29
C THR A 332 -52.55 16.84 30.07
N THR A 333 -53.02 17.85 29.38
CA THR A 333 -52.30 18.49 28.22
C THR A 333 -51.14 19.36 28.64
N THR A 334 -51.01 19.69 29.91
CA THR A 334 -49.97 20.60 30.45
C THR A 334 -48.66 19.85 30.69
N PRO A 335 -47.54 20.24 30.04
CA PRO A 335 -46.24 19.63 30.30
C PRO A 335 -45.74 19.99 31.72
N LEU A 336 -45.06 19.02 32.38
CA LEU A 336 -44.33 19.26 33.63
C LEU A 336 -43.10 20.17 33.40
N ASN A 337 -42.52 20.05 32.21
CA ASN A 337 -41.36 20.83 31.80
C ASN A 337 -41.43 21.11 30.30
N LEU A 338 -41.09 22.33 29.89
CA LEU A 338 -41.03 22.75 28.49
C LEU A 338 -39.74 23.53 28.25
N ILE A 339 -38.75 22.86 27.68
CA ILE A 339 -37.45 23.44 27.36
C ILE A 339 -37.40 23.74 25.86
N VAL A 340 -36.96 24.93 25.52
CA VAL A 340 -36.78 25.34 24.11
C VAL A 340 -35.35 25.83 23.91
N THR A 341 -34.67 25.20 22.93
CA THR A 341 -33.35 25.68 22.45
C THR A 341 -33.53 26.31 21.08
N THR A 342 -33.02 27.52 20.92
CA THR A 342 -33.03 28.26 19.64
C THR A 342 -31.61 28.45 19.13
N PHE A 343 -31.41 28.29 17.85
CA PHE A 343 -30.10 28.40 17.18
C PHE A 343 -30.13 29.60 16.24
N ARG A 344 -29.10 30.46 16.29
CA ARG A 344 -28.94 31.62 15.41
C ARG A 344 -27.69 31.47 14.55
N TYR A 345 -27.82 31.81 13.28
CA TYR A 345 -26.78 31.60 12.28
C TYR A 345 -26.38 32.93 11.63
N ASN A 346 -25.11 33.09 11.30
CA ASN A 346 -24.63 34.18 10.47
C ASN A 346 -24.92 33.90 8.97
N ASP A 347 -24.61 34.88 8.11
CA ASP A 347 -24.84 34.79 6.66
C ASP A 347 -24.08 33.65 5.99
N LEU A 348 -23.02 33.13 6.62
CA LEU A 348 -22.26 31.96 6.15
C LEU A 348 -22.82 30.63 6.67
N GLY A 349 -23.98 30.64 7.33
CA GLY A 349 -24.59 29.44 7.90
C GLY A 349 -23.85 28.88 9.13
N LYS A 350 -22.99 29.67 9.79
CA LYS A 350 -22.32 29.29 11.03
C LYS A 350 -23.14 29.68 12.22
N CYS A 351 -23.42 28.74 13.13
CA CYS A 351 -24.12 29.03 14.37
C CYS A 351 -23.23 29.92 15.24
N TYR A 352 -23.71 31.13 15.59
CA TYR A 352 -23.01 32.03 16.47
C TYR A 352 -23.61 32.08 17.88
N GLU A 353 -24.88 31.64 18.04
CA GLU A 353 -25.56 31.62 19.31
C GLU A 353 -26.54 30.46 19.43
N GLU A 354 -26.55 29.84 20.61
CA GLU A 354 -27.55 28.87 21.03
C GLU A 354 -28.13 29.33 22.38
N GLU A 355 -29.45 29.48 22.48
CA GLU A 355 -30.12 29.86 23.70
C GLU A 355 -31.11 28.78 24.12
N THR A 356 -30.97 28.26 25.34
CA THR A 356 -31.89 27.31 25.94
C THR A 356 -32.66 28.01 27.09
N ILE A 357 -33.98 27.96 27.00
CA ILE A 357 -34.88 28.56 27.97
C ILE A 357 -35.82 27.50 28.55
N ASP A 358 -36.14 27.64 29.84
CA ASP A 358 -37.32 27.02 30.41
C ASP A 358 -38.52 27.93 30.06
N SER A 359 -39.37 27.46 29.16
CA SER A 359 -40.51 28.24 28.67
C SER A 359 -41.62 28.36 29.69
N LEU A 360 -41.70 27.47 30.68
CA LEU A 360 -42.67 27.57 31.78
C LEU A 360 -42.21 28.62 32.82
N ALA A 361 -40.94 28.55 33.20
CA ALA A 361 -40.35 29.51 34.12
C ALA A 361 -39.96 30.85 33.46
N LYS A 362 -39.96 30.93 32.12
CA LYS A 362 -39.48 32.07 31.31
C LYS A 362 -38.07 32.49 31.67
N ALA A 363 -37.20 31.53 31.94
CA ALA A 363 -35.83 31.74 32.38
C ALA A 363 -34.82 31.08 31.43
N THR A 364 -33.72 31.78 31.13
CA THR A 364 -32.61 31.25 30.38
C THR A 364 -31.89 30.22 31.24
N ILE A 365 -31.76 29.00 30.74
CA ILE A 365 -31.02 27.89 31.36
C ILE A 365 -29.55 27.95 30.94
N CYS A 366 -29.31 28.13 29.65
CA CYS A 366 -27.98 28.09 29.05
C CYS A 366 -27.90 29.04 27.84
N LEU A 367 -26.78 29.75 27.71
CA LEU A 367 -26.44 30.57 26.56
C LEU A 367 -25.06 30.16 26.05
N ILE A 368 -24.97 29.82 24.77
CA ILE A 368 -23.72 29.45 24.09
C ILE A 368 -23.44 30.48 23.00
N ASN A 369 -22.22 31.03 22.99
CA ASN A 369 -21.76 31.94 21.94
C ASN A 369 -20.49 31.41 21.30
N TYR A 370 -20.43 31.50 19.97
CA TYR A 370 -19.30 31.12 19.16
C TYR A 370 -18.63 32.33 18.54
N GLN A 371 -17.30 32.34 18.55
CA GLN A 371 -16.50 33.34 17.85
C GLN A 371 -15.71 32.62 16.75
N TYR A 372 -15.64 33.27 15.60
CA TYR A 372 -14.96 32.77 14.41
C TYR A 372 -13.85 33.73 13.98
N ASP A 373 -12.79 33.18 13.35
CA ASP A 373 -11.79 34.01 12.69
C ASP A 373 -12.28 34.48 11.30
N THR A 374 -11.43 35.22 10.61
CA THR A 374 -11.71 35.74 9.26
C THR A 374 -11.87 34.64 8.20
N THR A 375 -11.42 33.41 8.49
CA THR A 375 -11.53 32.24 7.61
C THR A 375 -12.69 31.31 8.00
N SER A 376 -13.55 31.79 8.94
CA SER A 376 -14.71 31.04 9.46
C SER A 376 -14.38 29.77 10.24
N HIS A 377 -13.15 29.69 10.80
CA HIS A 377 -12.84 28.66 11.78
C HIS A 377 -13.20 29.14 13.19
N PRO A 378 -13.78 28.28 14.05
CA PRO A 378 -14.06 28.63 15.41
C PRO A 378 -12.75 28.91 16.17
N VAL A 379 -12.69 30.01 16.92
CA VAL A 379 -11.56 30.34 17.77
C VAL A 379 -11.92 30.22 19.25
N MET A 380 -13.19 30.45 19.58
CA MET A 380 -13.67 30.37 20.96
C MET A 380 -15.15 30.04 21.02
N LYS A 381 -15.55 29.21 21.99
CA LYS A 381 -16.94 28.93 22.36
C LYS A 381 -17.11 29.20 23.84
N THR A 382 -18.07 30.03 24.20
CA THR A 382 -18.41 30.33 25.59
C THR A 382 -19.78 29.75 25.91
N THR A 383 -19.87 28.94 26.96
CA THR A 383 -21.14 28.41 27.49
C THR A 383 -21.38 28.98 28.86
N LYS A 384 -22.52 29.66 29.05
CA LYS A 384 -22.95 30.27 30.31
C LYS A 384 -24.22 29.56 30.82
N TRP A 385 -24.16 29.05 32.03
CA TRP A 385 -25.29 28.40 32.67
C TRP A 385 -25.94 29.36 33.73
N SER A 386 -27.25 29.24 33.88
CA SER A 386 -28.01 30.05 34.83
C SER A 386 -27.55 29.94 36.30
N HIS A 387 -26.96 28.81 36.66
CA HIS A 387 -26.46 28.55 38.02
C HIS A 387 -25.01 29.03 38.25
N GLY A 388 -24.47 29.86 37.38
CA GLY A 388 -23.19 30.54 37.56
C GLY A 388 -21.96 29.76 37.13
N GLN A 389 -22.12 28.55 36.57
CA GLN A 389 -21.04 27.86 35.90
C GLN A 389 -20.88 28.37 34.45
N ASN A 390 -19.65 28.51 34.01
CA ASN A 390 -19.34 28.87 32.63
C ASN A 390 -18.21 27.97 32.13
N THR A 391 -18.18 27.67 30.83
CA THR A 391 -17.05 27.01 30.18
C THR A 391 -16.60 27.83 28.98
N ILE A 392 -15.29 27.81 28.72
CA ILE A 392 -14.71 28.42 27.54
C ILE A 392 -13.87 27.37 26.84
N ASP A 393 -14.23 27.04 25.59
CA ASP A 393 -13.46 26.20 24.71
C ASP A 393 -12.62 27.08 23.78
N TYR A 394 -11.33 26.83 23.72
CA TYR A 394 -10.37 27.44 22.79
C TYR A 394 -10.04 26.46 21.69
N TYR A 395 -9.92 26.97 20.47
CA TYR A 395 -9.67 26.14 19.29
C TYR A 395 -8.29 26.43 18.69
N ASN A 396 -7.66 25.42 18.13
CA ASN A 396 -6.44 25.58 17.36
C ASN A 396 -6.75 26.05 15.92
N HIS A 397 -5.71 26.33 15.15
CA HIS A 397 -5.82 26.75 13.74
C HIS A 397 -6.51 25.73 12.82
N ARG A 398 -6.70 24.48 13.25
CA ARG A 398 -7.46 23.45 12.53
C ARG A 398 -8.93 23.37 12.95
N GLY A 399 -9.38 24.30 13.81
CA GLY A 399 -10.74 24.29 14.33
C GLY A 399 -11.03 23.19 15.35
N GLN A 400 -10.00 22.64 16.01
CA GLN A 400 -10.11 21.60 17.04
C GLN A 400 -9.93 22.23 18.42
N VAL A 401 -10.71 21.79 19.39
CA VAL A 401 -10.58 22.29 20.78
C VAL A 401 -9.22 21.89 21.33
N ASN A 402 -8.37 22.83 21.66
CA ASN A 402 -7.07 22.57 22.28
C ASN A 402 -7.07 22.76 23.79
N ARG A 403 -8.05 23.53 24.32
CA ARG A 403 -8.22 23.75 25.75
C ARG A 403 -9.67 24.05 26.09
N THR A 404 -10.18 23.53 27.20
CA THR A 404 -11.42 23.93 27.85
C THR A 404 -11.11 24.44 29.25
N GLN A 405 -11.66 25.59 29.63
CA GLN A 405 -11.61 26.12 30.99
C GLN A 405 -13.00 26.18 31.59
N GLU A 406 -13.14 25.66 32.80
CA GLU A 406 -14.38 25.69 33.58
C GLU A 406 -14.28 26.75 34.65
N TYR A 407 -15.32 27.58 34.74
CA TYR A 407 -15.41 28.70 35.69
C TYR A 407 -16.57 28.48 36.65
N ARG A 408 -16.35 28.81 37.90
CA ARG A 408 -17.40 28.94 38.92
C ARG A 408 -17.22 30.28 39.62
N ASN A 409 -18.28 31.09 39.69
CA ASN A 409 -18.25 32.44 40.27
C ASN A 409 -17.11 33.30 39.70
N GLY A 410 -16.88 33.23 38.40
CA GLY A 410 -15.86 34.00 37.69
C GLY A 410 -14.41 33.52 37.83
N LEU A 411 -14.18 32.42 38.53
CA LEU A 411 -12.84 31.89 38.78
C LEU A 411 -12.69 30.50 38.13
N ILE A 412 -11.51 30.26 37.52
CA ILE A 412 -11.21 28.96 36.91
C ILE A 412 -11.19 27.88 38.00
N CYS A 413 -12.01 26.86 37.87
CA CYS A 413 -12.06 25.73 38.79
C CYS A 413 -11.48 24.43 38.17
N ALA A 414 -11.52 24.29 36.84
CA ALA A 414 -10.88 23.16 36.14
C ALA A 414 -10.42 23.58 34.76
N GLN A 415 -9.45 22.83 34.26
CA GLN A 415 -8.93 22.98 32.91
C GLN A 415 -8.75 21.60 32.27
N THR A 416 -9.09 21.49 30.96
CA THR A 416 -8.79 20.34 30.13
C THR A 416 -7.92 20.78 28.96
N ASP A 417 -6.76 20.19 28.80
CA ASP A 417 -5.89 20.33 27.63
C ASP A 417 -6.05 19.12 26.71
N TYR A 418 -6.10 19.35 25.41
CA TYR A 418 -6.27 18.32 24.38
C TYR A 418 -5.04 18.21 23.50
N THR A 419 -4.63 16.99 23.18
CA THR A 419 -3.53 16.70 22.27
C THR A 419 -4.02 15.89 21.09
N TYR A 420 -3.40 16.11 19.92
CA TYR A 420 -3.76 15.48 18.66
C TYR A 420 -2.54 14.83 18.02
N ASP A 421 -2.76 13.74 17.31
CA ASP A 421 -1.72 13.11 16.53
C ASP A 421 -1.45 13.90 15.22
N PRO A 422 -0.41 13.54 14.44
CA PRO A 422 -0.10 14.23 13.17
C PRO A 422 -1.24 14.18 12.14
N GLN A 423 -2.13 13.19 12.22
CA GLN A 423 -3.33 13.04 11.38
C GLN A 423 -4.51 13.90 11.88
N GLY A 424 -4.36 14.58 13.00
CA GLY A 424 -5.39 15.42 13.59
C GLY A 424 -6.44 14.67 14.42
N ARG A 425 -6.18 13.40 14.80
CA ARG A 425 -7.06 12.61 15.66
C ARG A 425 -6.71 12.92 17.13
N LEU A 426 -7.73 12.94 18.00
CA LEU A 426 -7.53 13.17 19.44
C LEU A 426 -6.67 12.05 20.04
N SER A 427 -5.44 12.36 20.43
CA SER A 427 -4.49 11.39 21.02
C SER A 427 -4.52 11.40 22.55
N GLY A 428 -4.96 12.51 23.16
CA GLY A 428 -5.04 12.60 24.60
C GLY A 428 -5.83 13.79 25.09
N LYS A 429 -6.28 13.71 26.32
CA LYS A 429 -6.79 14.85 27.09
C LYS A 429 -6.32 14.76 28.53
N THR A 430 -5.98 15.90 29.13
CA THR A 430 -5.58 16.04 30.52
C THR A 430 -6.52 17.02 31.20
N TRP A 431 -7.32 16.53 32.15
CA TRP A 431 -8.17 17.37 32.99
C TRP A 431 -7.50 17.58 34.35
N ILE A 432 -7.52 18.80 34.86
CA ILE A 432 -6.92 19.18 36.13
C ILE A 432 -7.94 20.01 36.91
N ASN A 433 -8.24 19.61 38.13
CA ASN A 433 -8.94 20.50 39.10
C ASN A 433 -7.94 21.55 39.61
N THR A 434 -8.17 22.80 39.27
CA THR A 434 -7.29 23.96 39.64
C THR A 434 -7.64 24.58 40.98
N ARG A 435 -8.80 24.22 41.55
CA ARG A 435 -9.28 24.72 42.86
C ARG A 435 -9.87 23.59 43.67
N PRO A 436 -9.01 22.78 44.31
CA PRO A 436 -9.48 21.77 45.21
C PRO A 436 -10.16 22.35 46.44
N ASP A 437 -11.25 21.78 46.85
CA ASP A 437 -11.95 22.01 48.11
C ASP A 437 -12.07 20.72 48.91
N THR A 438 -12.71 20.73 50.08
CA THR A 438 -12.88 19.55 50.91
C THR A 438 -13.68 18.41 50.24
N ASP A 439 -14.62 18.78 49.38
CA ASP A 439 -15.48 17.84 48.66
C ASP A 439 -14.90 17.41 47.31
N HIS A 440 -13.99 18.27 46.76
CA HIS A 440 -13.36 18.05 45.44
C HIS A 440 -11.84 18.19 45.55
N PRO A 441 -11.12 17.13 45.99
CA PRO A 441 -9.68 17.19 46.15
C PRO A 441 -8.98 17.42 44.80
N ALA A 442 -7.77 18.00 44.85
CA ALA A 442 -6.96 18.16 43.64
C ALA A 442 -6.79 16.80 42.94
N THR A 443 -7.19 16.79 41.71
CA THR A 443 -7.20 15.57 40.90
C THR A 443 -6.71 15.89 39.50
N LYS A 444 -5.86 15.02 38.97
CA LYS A 444 -5.46 15.02 37.57
C LYS A 444 -5.98 13.78 36.91
N GLN A 445 -6.62 13.94 35.78
CA GLN A 445 -7.14 12.82 34.98
C GLN A 445 -6.52 12.91 33.57
N VAL A 446 -5.91 11.80 33.13
CA VAL A 446 -5.33 11.68 31.79
C VAL A 446 -6.10 10.61 31.05
N THR A 447 -6.55 10.94 29.85
CA THR A 447 -7.15 9.95 28.93
C THR A 447 -6.30 9.90 27.68
N LEU A 448 -5.88 8.72 27.27
CA LEU A 448 -5.12 8.46 26.05
C LEU A 448 -5.96 7.65 25.08
N TYR A 449 -5.87 8.01 23.81
CA TYR A 449 -6.59 7.37 22.71
C TYR A 449 -5.58 6.71 21.78
N ILE A 450 -5.71 5.40 21.59
CA ILE A 450 -4.79 4.60 20.78
C ILE A 450 -5.51 4.15 19.52
N TYR A 451 -4.88 4.40 18.37
CA TYR A 451 -5.40 4.05 17.05
C TYR A 451 -4.52 3.03 16.37
N ASP A 452 -5.13 2.16 15.58
CA ASP A 452 -4.41 1.27 14.68
C ASP A 452 -3.89 2.00 13.42
N SER A 453 -3.16 1.28 12.59
CA SER A 453 -2.61 1.79 11.32
C SER A 453 -3.69 2.17 10.30
N PHE A 454 -4.91 1.66 10.45
CA PHE A 454 -6.05 1.96 9.57
C PHE A 454 -6.90 3.15 10.05
N GLY A 455 -6.61 3.69 11.23
CA GLY A 455 -7.28 4.86 11.81
C GLY A 455 -8.43 4.54 12.75
N TYR A 456 -8.63 3.28 13.12
CA TYR A 456 -9.63 2.90 14.11
C TYR A 456 -9.12 3.11 15.53
N LEU A 457 -9.98 3.65 16.40
CA LEU A 457 -9.69 3.78 17.83
C LEU A 457 -9.79 2.39 18.48
N THR A 458 -8.65 1.82 18.86
CA THR A 458 -8.60 0.44 19.42
C THR A 458 -8.65 0.41 20.93
N SER A 459 -8.13 1.46 21.59
CA SER A 459 -8.10 1.50 23.04
C SER A 459 -8.22 2.91 23.59
N ILE A 460 -8.87 3.03 24.73
CA ILE A 460 -8.90 4.24 25.55
C ILE A 460 -8.32 3.87 26.92
N SER A 461 -7.25 4.52 27.30
CA SER A 461 -6.62 4.38 28.62
C SER A 461 -6.97 5.59 29.46
N TYR A 462 -7.43 5.35 30.67
CA TYR A 462 -7.81 6.37 31.62
C TYR A 462 -6.98 6.23 32.89
N VAL A 463 -6.36 7.32 33.33
CA VAL A 463 -5.57 7.38 34.57
C VAL A 463 -6.07 8.56 35.40
N LYS A 464 -6.51 8.28 36.62
CA LYS A 464 -6.86 9.30 37.62
C LYS A 464 -5.81 9.27 38.73
N GLU A 465 -5.26 10.43 39.06
CA GLU A 465 -4.24 10.61 40.08
C GLU A 465 -4.77 11.62 41.11
N ASN A 466 -4.78 11.25 42.40
CA ASN A 466 -5.17 12.13 43.50
C ASN A 466 -3.93 12.79 44.16
N LEU A 467 -4.14 13.68 45.15
CA LEU A 467 -3.08 14.34 45.90
C LEU A 467 -2.14 13.41 46.66
N GLN A 468 -2.56 12.17 46.94
CA GLN A 468 -1.77 11.15 47.65
C GLN A 468 -0.99 10.26 46.69
N ASN A 469 -0.94 10.61 45.38
CA ASN A 469 -0.33 9.82 44.30
C ASN A 469 -0.98 8.43 44.09
N GLU A 470 -2.20 8.22 44.57
CA GLU A 470 -2.97 7.03 44.26
C GLU A 470 -3.43 7.10 42.81
N LYS A 471 -3.08 6.08 42.02
CA LYS A 471 -3.44 5.98 40.61
C LYS A 471 -4.50 4.93 40.40
N ILE A 472 -5.61 5.34 39.82
CA ILE A 472 -6.64 4.44 39.32
C ILE A 472 -6.50 4.40 37.80
N THR A 473 -6.26 3.21 37.24
CA THR A 473 -6.14 3.01 35.80
C THR A 473 -7.28 2.13 35.31
N SER A 474 -7.92 2.52 34.24
CA SER A 474 -8.87 1.68 33.52
C SER A 474 -8.61 1.73 32.02
N ASN A 475 -8.76 0.60 31.35
CA ASN A 475 -8.59 0.49 29.90
C ASN A 475 -9.90 -0.03 29.29
N MET A 476 -10.27 0.57 28.18
CA MET A 476 -11.40 0.13 27.37
C MET A 476 -10.88 -0.24 25.97
N THR A 477 -11.20 -1.44 25.54
CA THR A 477 -10.91 -1.91 24.17
C THR A 477 -12.16 -1.78 23.31
N LEU A 478 -11.98 -1.27 22.08
CA LEU A 478 -13.05 -1.15 21.10
C LEU A 478 -12.88 -2.22 20.02
N THR A 479 -13.99 -2.78 19.59
CA THR A 479 -14.07 -3.75 18.50
C THR A 479 -14.99 -3.22 17.40
N TYR A 480 -14.73 -3.66 16.16
CA TYR A 480 -15.45 -3.22 14.97
C TYR A 480 -15.92 -4.42 14.18
N ASP A 481 -17.05 -4.27 13.49
CA ASP A 481 -17.55 -5.25 12.52
C ASP A 481 -16.83 -5.16 11.18
N GLU A 482 -17.18 -6.05 10.26
CA GLU A 482 -16.64 -6.07 8.90
C GLU A 482 -16.93 -4.78 8.09
N PHE A 483 -17.92 -3.99 8.50
CA PHE A 483 -18.30 -2.71 7.87
C PHE A 483 -17.67 -1.48 8.56
N GLY A 484 -16.87 -1.69 9.62
CA GLY A 484 -16.20 -0.64 10.38
C GLY A 484 -17.08 0.08 11.39
N ASN A 485 -18.25 -0.46 11.73
CA ASN A 485 -19.07 0.08 12.81
C ASN A 485 -18.54 -0.43 14.16
N PRO A 486 -18.48 0.43 15.20
CA PRO A 486 -18.14 -0.03 16.53
C PRO A 486 -19.22 -0.98 17.05
N ILE A 487 -18.82 -2.13 17.55
CA ILE A 487 -19.72 -3.15 18.08
C ILE A 487 -19.41 -3.50 19.54
N ASN A 488 -20.45 -3.92 20.23
CA ASN A 488 -20.32 -4.54 21.53
C ASN A 488 -20.40 -6.08 21.35
N PRO A 489 -19.39 -6.87 21.74
CA PRO A 489 -19.37 -8.32 21.53
C PRO A 489 -20.50 -9.07 22.23
N ASN A 490 -21.16 -8.45 23.21
CA ASN A 490 -22.31 -9.04 23.92
C ASN A 490 -23.63 -8.94 23.14
N TYR A 491 -23.62 -8.33 21.95
CA TYR A 491 -24.79 -8.18 21.11
C TYR A 491 -24.61 -8.87 19.76
N GLN A 492 -25.73 -9.27 19.18
CA GLN A 492 -25.82 -9.76 17.81
C GLN A 492 -26.38 -8.64 16.92
N TYR A 493 -25.79 -8.44 15.75
CA TYR A 493 -26.18 -7.40 14.78
C TYR A 493 -26.71 -8.01 13.51
N THR A 494 -27.70 -7.36 12.89
CA THR A 494 -28.15 -7.66 11.52
C THR A 494 -27.98 -6.43 10.65
N TYR A 495 -27.81 -6.64 9.36
CA TYR A 495 -27.47 -5.58 8.41
C TYR A 495 -28.38 -5.61 7.19
N ASP A 496 -28.61 -4.47 6.57
CA ASP A 496 -29.28 -4.37 5.28
C ASP A 496 -28.30 -4.63 4.11
N GLN A 497 -28.83 -4.50 2.89
CA GLN A 497 -28.04 -4.67 1.66
C GLN A 497 -26.95 -3.63 1.46
N THR A 498 -26.90 -2.56 2.23
CA THR A 498 -25.90 -1.48 2.15
C THR A 498 -24.84 -1.57 3.25
N GLY A 499 -24.91 -2.60 4.13
CA GLY A 499 -24.02 -2.75 5.28
C GLY A 499 -24.39 -1.86 6.48
N ALA A 500 -25.59 -1.23 6.49
CA ALA A 500 -26.12 -0.56 7.66
C ALA A 500 -26.71 -1.58 8.62
N TRP A 501 -26.40 -1.52 9.92
CA TRP A 501 -27.03 -2.40 10.88
C TRP A 501 -28.50 -2.03 11.07
N THR A 502 -29.37 -3.05 11.10
CA THR A 502 -30.83 -2.91 11.21
C THR A 502 -31.35 -3.38 12.54
N SER A 503 -30.66 -4.27 13.22
CA SER A 503 -30.97 -4.62 14.59
C SER A 503 -29.73 -4.93 15.41
N LYS A 504 -29.86 -4.76 16.72
CA LYS A 504 -28.88 -5.11 17.74
C LYS A 504 -29.64 -5.76 18.88
N THR A 505 -29.34 -7.02 19.16
CA THR A 505 -30.02 -7.81 20.18
C THR A 505 -29.01 -8.33 21.18
N SER A 506 -29.26 -8.12 22.47
CA SER A 506 -28.42 -8.65 23.54
C SER A 506 -28.44 -10.18 23.52
N LYS A 507 -27.26 -10.79 23.62
CA LYS A 507 -27.12 -12.26 23.70
C LYS A 507 -27.64 -12.85 25.02
N THR A 508 -27.68 -12.02 26.07
CA THR A 508 -28.09 -12.43 27.41
C THR A 508 -29.52 -12.01 27.77
N ASN A 509 -30.03 -10.94 27.19
CA ASN A 509 -31.38 -10.42 27.41
C ASN A 509 -32.00 -9.96 26.08
N PRO A 510 -32.76 -10.83 25.39
CA PRO A 510 -33.40 -10.48 24.11
C PRO A 510 -34.36 -9.29 24.17
N ALA A 511 -34.90 -8.95 25.36
CA ALA A 511 -35.74 -7.77 25.53
C ALA A 511 -34.96 -6.45 25.39
N ASP A 512 -33.63 -6.49 25.62
CA ASP A 512 -32.72 -5.37 25.34
C ASP A 512 -32.30 -5.40 23.86
N SER A 513 -33.19 -4.96 23.00
CA SER A 513 -32.99 -4.93 21.57
C SER A 513 -33.22 -3.52 21.01
N GLU A 514 -32.43 -3.19 19.99
CA GLU A 514 -32.56 -1.96 19.24
C GLU A 514 -32.83 -2.29 17.76
N LYS A 515 -33.67 -1.52 17.13
CA LYS A 515 -34.03 -1.72 15.71
C LYS A 515 -33.97 -0.41 14.96
N ILE A 516 -33.41 -0.44 13.74
CA ILE A 516 -33.46 0.67 12.81
C ILE A 516 -34.13 0.20 11.52
N THR A 517 -35.09 0.98 11.07
CA THR A 517 -35.72 0.79 9.76
C THR A 517 -35.31 1.94 8.87
N TYR A 518 -34.71 1.64 7.72
CA TYR A 518 -34.31 2.61 6.70
C TYR A 518 -35.31 2.59 5.54
N VAL A 519 -35.69 3.77 5.07
CA VAL A 519 -36.39 3.97 3.80
C VAL A 519 -35.45 4.75 2.90
N TYR A 520 -35.13 4.20 1.76
CA TYR A 520 -34.22 4.84 0.81
C TYR A 520 -35.02 5.54 -0.30
N LYS A 521 -34.48 6.68 -0.79
CA LYS A 521 -35.01 7.42 -1.90
C LYS A 521 -35.09 6.50 -3.15
N GLN A 522 -36.26 6.29 -3.65
CA GLN A 522 -36.44 5.64 -4.96
C GLN A 522 -36.25 6.70 -6.03
N ASN A 523 -35.55 6.38 -7.11
CA ASN A 523 -35.52 7.27 -8.27
C ASN A 523 -36.95 7.47 -8.73
N LYS A 524 -37.46 8.68 -8.63
CA LYS A 524 -38.64 9.05 -9.40
C LYS A 524 -38.24 8.96 -10.86
N LYS A 525 -38.74 7.94 -11.56
CA LYS A 525 -38.62 7.81 -13.02
C LYS A 525 -39.17 9.05 -13.69
#